data_601ccfb9cd070acc9aa1f77fee5d5625
#
_entry.id   601ccfb9cd070acc9aa1f77fee5d5625
#
_cell.length_a   1.000
_cell.length_b   1.000
_cell.length_c   1.000
_cell.angle_alpha   90.00
_cell.angle_beta   90.00
_cell.angle_gamma   90.00
#
_symmetry.space_group_name_H-M   'P 1'
#
loop_
_entity.id
_entity.type
_entity.pdbx_description
1 polymer ?
#
loop_
_entity_poly.entity_id
_entity_poly.type
_entity_poly.pdbx_seq_one_letter_code
_entity_poly.pdbx_strand_id
1 'polypeptide(L)'
;MTLFESARAVANAGGDGAIDWDAVSEAAKAATDPGDLDLSEAEAEAYAADVRDARAQLRDVSGLEFDVPETVEIQNRHHWVDANVATFRRVFEPLNERASYLPGVARSLNTATTAGALAFVSRHVLGQYDPLLLADTSDHALYFVHPNVVGAADSLDVAFPRFRRWIAFHEVTHAAEFGAAPWLADHLEDQLEAGVAALADGEVRREAFRELHVAMTAVEGYAELLMDEAFDGEYADLRAKLDARRRGGSPLTNLVKRALGLQLKREQYERGRAFFETVAAERGLAGASRVWDDPEYLPTDAELDAPRAWLARVTDSAGETAE
;
A
#
# COMPACT_ATOMS: atom_id res chain seq x y z
N MET A 1 20.27 -9.87 16.21
CA MET A 1 19.44 -9.25 17.26
C MET A 1 18.38 -10.24 17.70
N THR A 2 17.98 -10.23 18.96
CA THR A 2 17.24 -11.35 19.55
C THR A 2 15.83 -10.95 20.00
N LEU A 3 14.91 -11.91 20.07
CA LEU A 3 13.59 -11.76 20.69
C LEU A 3 13.66 -11.14 22.09
N PHE A 4 14.79 -11.33 22.78
CA PHE A 4 15.05 -10.76 24.10
C PHE A 4 15.22 -9.23 24.04
N GLU A 5 15.89 -8.68 23.03
CA GLU A 5 16.07 -7.24 22.85
C GLU A 5 14.73 -6.57 22.51
N SER A 6 13.94 -7.20 21.65
CA SER A 6 12.57 -6.74 21.33
C SER A 6 11.68 -6.72 22.59
N ALA A 7 11.69 -7.80 23.37
CA ALA A 7 10.92 -7.88 24.61
C ALA A 7 11.37 -6.83 25.65
N ARG A 8 12.68 -6.54 25.70
CA ARG A 8 13.24 -5.52 26.59
C ARG A 8 12.81 -4.10 26.19
N ALA A 9 12.82 -3.78 24.89
CA ALA A 9 12.36 -2.48 24.40
C ALA A 9 10.90 -2.23 24.79
N VAL A 10 10.04 -3.24 24.58
CA VAL A 10 8.62 -3.16 24.99
C VAL A 10 8.43 -3.07 26.51
N ALA A 11 9.23 -3.81 27.28
CA ALA A 11 9.14 -3.76 28.74
C ALA A 11 9.56 -2.40 29.33
N ASN A 12 10.39 -1.65 28.62
CA ASN A 12 10.84 -0.30 29.00
C ASN A 12 9.95 0.80 28.38
N ALA A 13 8.85 0.46 27.69
CA ALA A 13 7.95 1.42 27.10
C ALA A 13 7.47 2.45 28.13
N GLY A 14 7.76 3.72 27.88
CA GLY A 14 7.50 4.86 28.75
C GLY A 14 6.64 5.92 28.07
N GLY A 15 6.46 7.09 28.73
CA GLY A 15 5.73 8.24 28.18
C GLY A 15 4.22 8.26 28.50
N ASP A 16 3.49 9.23 27.95
CA ASP A 16 2.10 9.54 28.30
C ASP A 16 1.05 9.09 27.26
N GLY A 17 1.46 8.54 26.11
CA GLY A 17 0.56 8.11 25.02
C GLY A 17 0.09 6.66 25.11
N ALA A 18 -0.80 6.26 24.19
CA ALA A 18 -1.29 4.88 24.03
C ALA A 18 -0.22 3.92 23.53
N ILE A 19 0.76 4.42 22.79
CA ILE A 19 1.84 3.68 22.13
C ILE A 19 3.15 4.44 22.35
N ASP A 20 4.20 3.72 22.71
CA ASP A 20 5.57 4.24 22.74
C ASP A 20 6.23 3.96 21.38
N TRP A 21 6.29 4.99 20.52
CA TRP A 21 6.77 4.85 19.15
C TRP A 21 8.28 4.62 19.06
N ASP A 22 9.05 5.11 20.00
CA ASP A 22 10.49 4.85 20.05
C ASP A 22 10.75 3.38 20.41
N ALA A 23 10.01 2.86 21.38
CA ALA A 23 10.04 1.44 21.73
C ALA A 23 9.48 0.55 20.58
N VAL A 24 8.49 1.02 19.81
CA VAL A 24 7.99 0.32 18.62
C VAL A 24 9.11 0.17 17.60
N SER A 25 9.81 1.27 17.24
CA SER A 25 10.91 1.23 16.27
C SER A 25 12.02 0.28 16.75
N GLU A 26 12.48 0.43 17.99
CA GLU A 26 13.52 -0.43 18.54
C GLU A 26 13.12 -1.91 18.56
N ALA A 27 11.91 -2.22 19.02
CA ALA A 27 11.42 -3.58 19.10
C ALA A 27 11.19 -4.21 17.71
N ALA A 28 10.66 -3.46 16.76
CA ALA A 28 10.46 -3.93 15.39
C ALA A 28 11.80 -4.22 14.69
N LYS A 29 12.78 -3.33 14.83
CA LYS A 29 14.14 -3.54 14.31
C LYS A 29 14.86 -4.69 15.00
N ALA A 30 14.74 -4.81 16.32
CA ALA A 30 15.32 -5.94 17.08
C ALA A 30 14.71 -7.29 16.68
N ALA A 31 13.44 -7.32 16.27
CA ALA A 31 12.75 -8.52 15.83
C ALA A 31 13.00 -8.84 14.33
N THR A 32 13.64 -7.95 13.57
CA THR A 32 13.78 -8.07 12.13
C THR A 32 15.23 -7.97 11.70
N ASP A 33 15.70 -8.91 10.91
CA ASP A 33 16.99 -8.80 10.22
C ASP A 33 16.92 -7.66 9.20
N PRO A 34 17.86 -6.69 9.17
CA PRO A 34 17.81 -5.56 8.24
C PRO A 34 17.85 -6.01 6.77
N GLY A 35 18.48 -7.14 6.51
CA GLY A 35 18.81 -7.58 5.17
C GLY A 35 20.01 -6.84 4.59
N ASP A 36 20.56 -7.41 3.54
CA ASP A 36 21.71 -6.85 2.84
C ASP A 36 21.27 -5.67 1.95
N LEU A 37 22.07 -4.61 1.93
CA LEU A 37 21.91 -3.41 1.09
C LEU A 37 23.22 -3.10 0.34
N ASP A 38 24.08 -4.09 0.18
CA ASP A 38 25.32 -3.95 -0.60
C ASP A 38 24.98 -3.98 -2.10
N LEU A 39 24.63 -2.80 -2.62
CA LEU A 39 24.24 -2.56 -4.00
C LEU A 39 25.43 -1.94 -4.75
N SER A 40 25.75 -2.51 -5.89
CA SER A 40 26.61 -1.83 -6.86
C SER A 40 25.89 -0.61 -7.45
N GLU A 41 26.67 0.37 -7.91
CA GLU A 41 26.13 1.55 -8.62
C GLU A 41 25.25 1.13 -9.82
N ALA A 42 25.62 0.08 -10.52
CA ALA A 42 24.84 -0.47 -11.65
C ALA A 42 23.48 -1.04 -11.21
N GLU A 43 23.40 -1.67 -10.04
CA GLU A 43 22.13 -2.19 -9.51
C GLU A 43 21.22 -1.06 -9.03
N ALA A 44 21.78 -0.03 -8.38
CA ALA A 44 21.03 1.16 -7.99
C ALA A 44 20.47 1.89 -9.23
N GLU A 45 21.31 2.12 -10.25
CA GLU A 45 20.88 2.71 -11.51
C GLU A 45 19.81 1.89 -12.23
N ALA A 46 19.86 0.57 -12.10
CA ALA A 46 18.88 -0.31 -12.72
C ALA A 46 17.47 -0.18 -12.09
N TYR A 47 17.33 0.13 -10.79
CA TYR A 47 16.04 0.49 -10.20
C TYR A 47 15.50 1.80 -10.79
N ALA A 48 16.33 2.83 -10.88
CA ALA A 48 15.94 4.11 -11.45
C ALA A 48 15.58 3.98 -12.94
N ALA A 49 16.28 3.13 -13.68
CA ALA A 49 15.97 2.81 -15.07
C ALA A 49 14.61 2.12 -15.21
N ASP A 50 14.32 1.13 -14.37
CA ASP A 50 13.02 0.44 -14.38
C ASP A 50 11.86 1.39 -14.06
N VAL A 51 12.04 2.35 -13.15
CA VAL A 51 11.04 3.37 -12.80
C VAL A 51 10.80 4.33 -13.97
N ARG A 52 11.87 4.83 -14.63
CA ARG A 52 11.74 5.70 -15.80
C ARG A 52 11.02 5.00 -16.96
N ASP A 53 11.34 3.73 -17.18
CA ASP A 53 10.75 2.91 -18.22
C ASP A 53 9.28 2.63 -17.92
N ALA A 54 8.95 2.30 -16.67
CA ALA A 54 7.59 2.13 -16.21
C ALA A 54 6.75 3.40 -16.42
N ARG A 55 7.29 4.57 -16.02
CA ARG A 55 6.61 5.85 -16.24
C ARG A 55 6.31 6.09 -17.72
N ALA A 56 7.29 5.89 -18.59
CA ALA A 56 7.12 6.12 -20.03
C ALA A 56 6.04 5.18 -20.62
N GLN A 57 6.12 3.89 -20.29
CA GLN A 57 5.21 2.89 -20.83
C GLN A 57 3.79 3.04 -20.27
N LEU A 58 3.64 3.33 -18.97
CA LEU A 58 2.32 3.51 -18.35
C LEU A 58 1.62 4.79 -18.86
N ARG A 59 2.36 5.87 -19.11
CA ARG A 59 1.81 7.07 -19.76
C ARG A 59 1.32 6.76 -21.18
N ASP A 60 2.11 6.01 -21.96
CA ASP A 60 1.74 5.63 -23.34
C ASP A 60 0.47 4.76 -23.36
N VAL A 61 0.39 3.77 -22.48
CA VAL A 61 -0.74 2.84 -22.40
C VAL A 61 -2.00 3.52 -21.86
N SER A 62 -1.90 4.26 -20.75
CA SER A 62 -3.06 4.82 -20.05
C SER A 62 -3.52 6.17 -20.62
N GLY A 63 -2.63 6.90 -21.27
CA GLY A 63 -2.85 8.30 -21.63
C GLY A 63 -2.91 9.26 -20.46
N LEU A 64 -2.62 8.79 -19.24
CA LEU A 64 -2.57 9.63 -18.03
C LEU A 64 -1.26 10.42 -17.98
N GLU A 65 -1.37 11.69 -17.61
CA GLU A 65 -0.21 12.53 -17.32
C GLU A 65 0.07 12.50 -15.81
N PHE A 66 1.24 12.03 -15.43
CA PHE A 66 1.68 11.95 -14.04
C PHE A 66 3.19 12.04 -13.94
N ASP A 67 3.69 12.38 -12.77
CA ASP A 67 5.10 12.36 -12.45
C ASP A 67 5.43 11.26 -11.42
N VAL A 68 6.67 10.85 -11.40
CA VAL A 68 7.23 9.98 -10.38
C VAL A 68 8.20 10.80 -9.53
N PRO A 69 8.47 10.42 -8.28
CA PRO A 69 9.48 11.08 -7.45
C PRO A 69 10.83 11.17 -8.16
N GLU A 70 11.53 12.31 -8.02
CA GLU A 70 12.87 12.48 -8.58
C GLU A 70 13.86 11.49 -7.97
N THR A 71 13.66 11.14 -6.69
CA THR A 71 14.50 10.21 -5.96
C THR A 71 13.81 8.88 -5.78
N VAL A 72 14.49 7.82 -6.22
CA VAL A 72 14.12 6.44 -5.93
C VAL A 72 14.99 5.96 -4.77
N GLU A 73 14.36 5.63 -3.66
CA GLU A 73 15.09 5.18 -2.47
C GLU A 73 15.11 3.66 -2.38
N ILE A 74 16.32 3.11 -2.31
CA ILE A 74 16.52 1.68 -2.11
C ILE A 74 16.88 1.47 -0.64
N GLN A 75 16.04 0.75 0.08
CA GLN A 75 16.07 0.61 1.52
C GLN A 75 16.31 -0.84 1.94
N ASN A 76 16.84 -1.01 3.16
CA ASN A 76 16.70 -2.26 3.90
C ASN A 76 15.46 -2.21 4.81
N ARG A 77 15.15 -3.31 5.49
CA ARG A 77 13.96 -3.42 6.34
C ARG A 77 13.96 -2.46 7.52
N HIS A 78 15.14 -2.10 8.07
CA HIS A 78 15.23 -1.15 9.18
C HIS A 78 14.95 0.28 8.73
N HIS A 79 15.49 0.70 7.56
CA HIS A 79 15.17 2.02 7.00
C HIS A 79 13.67 2.16 6.72
N TRP A 80 13.04 1.09 6.18
CA TRP A 80 11.60 1.08 5.95
C TRP A 80 10.81 1.19 7.27
N VAL A 81 11.23 0.51 8.35
CA VAL A 81 10.60 0.64 9.68
C VAL A 81 10.68 2.08 10.16
N ASP A 82 11.84 2.73 10.06
CA ASP A 82 12.02 4.11 10.55
C ASP A 82 11.15 5.10 9.76
N ALA A 83 11.09 4.99 8.43
CA ALA A 83 10.24 5.83 7.58
C ALA A 83 8.75 5.67 7.94
N ASN A 84 8.29 4.43 8.12
CA ASN A 84 6.87 4.17 8.36
C ASN A 84 6.44 4.43 9.81
N VAL A 85 7.33 4.31 10.80
CA VAL A 85 7.03 4.69 12.20
C VAL A 85 6.61 6.16 12.28
N ALA A 86 7.27 7.05 11.54
CA ALA A 86 6.92 8.47 11.50
C ALA A 86 5.50 8.69 10.97
N THR A 87 5.12 8.00 9.90
CA THR A 87 3.79 8.05 9.30
C THR A 87 2.73 7.49 10.25
N PHE A 88 2.93 6.29 10.79
CA PHE A 88 1.98 5.70 11.74
C PHE A 88 1.83 6.51 13.03
N ARG A 89 2.89 7.15 13.50
CA ARG A 89 2.82 8.04 14.67
C ARG A 89 1.81 9.17 14.43
N ARG A 90 1.79 9.78 13.25
CA ARG A 90 0.83 10.84 12.90
C ARG A 90 -0.59 10.31 12.77
N VAL A 91 -0.78 9.20 12.04
CA VAL A 91 -2.10 8.56 11.88
C VAL A 91 -2.74 8.25 13.24
N PHE A 92 -1.94 7.79 14.20
CA PHE A 92 -2.44 7.39 15.52
C PHE A 92 -2.33 8.50 16.59
N GLU A 93 -1.99 9.74 16.21
CA GLU A 93 -1.95 10.90 17.12
C GLU A 93 -3.27 11.09 17.91
N PRO A 94 -4.48 11.01 17.27
CA PRO A 94 -5.74 11.14 18.00
C PRO A 94 -5.95 10.07 19.07
N LEU A 95 -5.44 8.86 18.86
CA LEU A 95 -5.44 7.80 19.90
C LEU A 95 -4.50 8.11 21.03
N ASN A 96 -3.33 8.70 20.74
CA ASN A 96 -2.35 9.06 21.76
C ASN A 96 -2.85 10.17 22.69
N GLU A 97 -3.48 11.20 22.14
CA GLU A 97 -4.00 12.33 22.91
C GLU A 97 -5.10 11.92 23.90
N ARG A 98 -5.99 11.02 23.47
CA ARG A 98 -7.13 10.56 24.29
C ARG A 98 -6.78 9.45 25.28
N ALA A 99 -5.69 8.74 25.01
CA ALA A 99 -5.26 7.59 25.82
C ALA A 99 -4.38 7.96 27.03
N SER A 100 -4.29 9.23 27.39
CA SER A 100 -3.48 9.74 28.53
C SER A 100 -3.77 9.05 29.87
N TYR A 101 -4.83 8.26 29.95
CA TYR A 101 -5.26 7.54 31.16
C TYR A 101 -5.13 6.02 31.05
N LEU A 102 -4.50 5.47 30.00
CA LEU A 102 -4.36 4.02 29.87
C LEU A 102 -3.32 3.50 30.88
N PRO A 103 -3.62 2.39 31.59
CA PRO A 103 -2.64 1.74 32.44
C PRO A 103 -1.39 1.35 31.65
N GLY A 104 -0.19 1.40 32.27
CA GLY A 104 1.07 1.05 31.61
C GLY A 104 1.08 -0.32 30.93
N VAL A 105 0.30 -1.29 31.45
CA VAL A 105 0.13 -2.61 30.84
C VAL A 105 -0.55 -2.52 29.46
N ALA A 106 -1.57 -1.67 29.30
CA ALA A 106 -2.25 -1.50 28.01
C ALA A 106 -1.29 -0.85 26.99
N ARG A 107 -0.52 0.15 27.40
CA ARG A 107 0.52 0.77 26.55
C ARG A 107 1.55 -0.26 26.09
N SER A 108 2.11 -1.04 27.02
CA SER A 108 3.09 -2.07 26.67
C SER A 108 2.52 -3.09 25.69
N LEU A 109 1.25 -3.48 25.83
CA LEU A 109 0.59 -4.39 24.91
C LEU A 109 0.39 -3.75 23.52
N ASN A 110 -0.07 -2.49 23.47
CA ASN A 110 -0.23 -1.77 22.21
C ASN A 110 1.11 -1.58 21.51
N THR A 111 2.15 -1.17 22.24
CA THR A 111 3.51 -1.04 21.73
C THR A 111 4.03 -2.36 21.16
N ALA A 112 3.87 -3.47 21.91
CA ALA A 112 4.27 -4.79 21.45
C ALA A 112 3.53 -5.25 20.18
N THR A 113 2.22 -5.03 20.14
CA THR A 113 1.39 -5.42 18.99
C THR A 113 1.77 -4.62 17.75
N THR A 114 1.96 -3.30 17.89
CA THR A 114 2.37 -2.41 16.81
C THR A 114 3.78 -2.77 16.31
N ALA A 115 4.72 -2.99 17.21
CA ALA A 115 6.08 -3.42 16.87
C ALA A 115 6.07 -4.77 16.12
N GLY A 116 5.28 -5.72 16.59
CA GLY A 116 5.11 -7.02 15.93
C GLY A 116 4.50 -6.90 14.53
N ALA A 117 3.51 -6.03 14.36
CA ALA A 117 2.90 -5.75 13.06
C ALA A 117 3.92 -5.11 12.09
N LEU A 118 4.64 -4.08 12.52
CA LEU A 118 5.68 -3.45 11.70
C LEU A 118 6.82 -4.42 11.36
N ALA A 119 7.29 -5.22 12.31
CA ALA A 119 8.28 -6.25 12.06
C ALA A 119 7.80 -7.31 11.07
N PHE A 120 6.52 -7.64 11.06
CA PHE A 120 5.95 -8.55 10.07
C PHE A 120 5.86 -7.90 8.70
N VAL A 121 5.31 -6.68 8.60
CA VAL A 121 5.14 -5.97 7.33
C VAL A 121 6.49 -5.66 6.69
N SER A 122 7.47 -5.19 7.46
CA SER A 122 8.82 -4.87 6.97
C SER A 122 9.53 -6.03 6.26
N ARG A 123 9.16 -7.27 6.56
CA ARG A 123 9.71 -8.48 5.91
C ARG A 123 8.98 -8.86 4.62
N HIS A 124 7.85 -8.20 4.31
CA HIS A 124 6.98 -8.60 3.21
C HIS A 124 6.74 -7.49 2.19
N VAL A 125 6.92 -6.23 2.58
CA VAL A 125 6.82 -5.10 1.67
C VAL A 125 7.96 -5.14 0.66
N LEU A 126 7.64 -4.99 -0.62
CA LEU A 126 8.59 -5.04 -1.73
C LEU A 126 8.94 -3.65 -2.23
N GLY A 127 7.93 -2.82 -2.45
CA GLY A 127 8.00 -1.44 -2.79
C GLY A 127 6.90 -0.66 -2.07
N GLN A 128 6.98 0.65 -2.15
CA GLN A 128 5.97 1.56 -1.63
C GLN A 128 6.06 2.88 -2.37
N TYR A 129 5.00 3.24 -3.08
CA TYR A 129 4.76 4.62 -3.43
C TYR A 129 4.11 5.32 -2.25
N ASP A 130 4.69 6.42 -1.81
CA ASP A 130 4.16 7.26 -0.75
C ASP A 130 3.62 8.55 -1.36
N PRO A 131 2.29 8.71 -1.47
CA PRO A 131 1.68 9.91 -2.06
C PRO A 131 1.63 11.08 -1.08
N LEU A 132 2.49 11.10 -0.05
CA LEU A 132 2.49 12.11 1.02
C LEU A 132 1.29 12.05 1.95
N LEU A 133 0.71 10.89 2.14
CA LEU A 133 -0.25 10.69 3.21
C LEU A 133 0.42 11.14 4.52
N LEU A 134 -0.04 12.27 5.06
CA LEU A 134 0.41 12.80 6.36
C LEU A 134 1.85 13.36 6.40
N ALA A 135 2.47 13.68 5.27
CA ALA A 135 3.81 14.28 5.27
C ALA A 135 3.76 15.81 5.15
N ASP A 136 4.54 16.51 5.98
CA ASP A 136 4.76 17.96 5.87
C ASP A 136 5.74 18.35 4.74
N THR A 137 6.13 17.38 3.89
CA THR A 137 7.08 17.57 2.79
C THR A 137 6.34 17.69 1.47
N SER A 138 6.87 18.45 0.54
CA SER A 138 6.27 18.68 -0.79
C SER A 138 6.58 17.58 -1.80
N ASP A 139 7.36 16.59 -1.43
CA ASP A 139 7.90 15.60 -2.37
C ASP A 139 7.41 14.20 -2.03
N HIS A 140 6.63 13.60 -2.93
CA HIS A 140 6.23 12.22 -2.87
C HIS A 140 7.46 11.29 -3.00
N ALA A 141 7.41 10.11 -2.39
CA ALA A 141 8.54 9.21 -2.32
C ALA A 141 8.23 7.84 -2.94
N LEU A 142 9.28 7.21 -3.46
CA LEU A 142 9.22 5.86 -4.02
C LEU A 142 10.32 5.01 -3.40
N TYR A 143 9.92 3.99 -2.66
CA TYR A 143 10.81 3.11 -1.90
C TYR A 143 10.83 1.70 -2.47
N PHE A 144 12.00 1.06 -2.44
CA PHE A 144 12.15 -0.38 -2.67
C PHE A 144 12.89 -1.03 -1.52
N VAL A 145 12.32 -2.07 -0.94
CA VAL A 145 12.96 -2.84 0.13
C VAL A 145 13.77 -3.97 -0.52
N HIS A 146 14.99 -3.64 -0.93
CA HIS A 146 15.86 -4.51 -1.73
C HIS A 146 15.95 -5.96 -1.22
N PRO A 147 16.25 -6.23 0.07
CA PRO A 147 16.37 -7.62 0.54
C PRO A 147 15.06 -8.41 0.44
N ASN A 148 13.91 -7.74 0.41
CA ASN A 148 12.64 -8.40 0.20
C ASN A 148 12.38 -8.70 -1.28
N VAL A 149 12.77 -7.79 -2.17
CA VAL A 149 12.66 -7.99 -3.62
C VAL A 149 13.53 -9.18 -4.04
N VAL A 150 14.79 -9.23 -3.59
CA VAL A 150 15.70 -10.35 -3.84
C VAL A 150 15.12 -11.65 -3.29
N GLY A 151 14.77 -11.69 -2.00
CA GLY A 151 14.22 -12.89 -1.37
C GLY A 151 12.90 -13.36 -1.98
N ALA A 152 12.08 -12.45 -2.50
CA ALA A 152 10.86 -12.81 -3.20
C ALA A 152 11.14 -13.39 -4.59
N ALA A 153 12.07 -12.80 -5.34
CA ALA A 153 12.52 -13.32 -6.64
C ALA A 153 13.03 -14.75 -6.50
N ASP A 154 13.92 -14.99 -5.54
CA ASP A 154 14.46 -16.31 -5.24
C ASP A 154 13.37 -17.32 -4.87
N SER A 155 12.44 -16.92 -3.99
CA SER A 155 11.35 -17.80 -3.54
C SER A 155 10.35 -18.17 -4.64
N LEU A 156 10.27 -17.35 -5.68
CA LEU A 156 9.41 -17.55 -6.86
C LEU A 156 10.16 -18.23 -8.02
N ASP A 157 11.46 -18.47 -7.87
CA ASP A 157 12.33 -18.95 -8.95
C ASP A 157 12.17 -18.06 -10.21
N VAL A 158 12.43 -16.75 -10.01
CA VAL A 158 12.38 -15.73 -11.06
C VAL A 158 13.66 -14.92 -11.03
N ALA A 159 14.19 -14.58 -12.21
CA ALA A 159 15.36 -13.72 -12.30
C ALA A 159 15.11 -12.36 -11.61
N PHE A 160 16.01 -11.96 -10.71
CA PHE A 160 15.88 -10.73 -9.92
C PHE A 160 15.63 -9.48 -10.79
N PRO A 161 16.34 -9.22 -11.92
CA PRO A 161 16.06 -8.03 -12.74
C PRO A 161 14.63 -7.99 -13.29
N ARG A 162 14.10 -9.16 -13.67
CA ARG A 162 12.72 -9.28 -14.16
C ARG A 162 11.69 -9.02 -13.06
N PHE A 163 11.94 -9.53 -11.85
CA PHE A 163 11.06 -9.31 -10.71
C PHE A 163 11.13 -7.87 -10.21
N ARG A 164 12.33 -7.28 -10.14
CA ARG A 164 12.54 -5.87 -9.80
C ARG A 164 11.75 -4.94 -10.74
N ARG A 165 11.83 -5.18 -12.06
CA ARG A 165 11.08 -4.45 -13.06
C ARG A 165 9.56 -4.55 -12.81
N TRP A 166 9.06 -5.75 -12.52
CA TRP A 166 7.66 -5.95 -12.17
C TRP A 166 7.22 -5.08 -10.98
N ILE A 167 8.02 -5.07 -9.91
CA ILE A 167 7.71 -4.25 -8.73
C ILE A 167 7.77 -2.76 -9.06
N ALA A 168 8.76 -2.31 -9.83
CA ALA A 168 8.86 -0.92 -10.26
C ALA A 168 7.61 -0.47 -11.03
N PHE A 169 7.11 -1.28 -11.95
CA PHE A 169 5.87 -0.99 -12.66
C PHE A 169 4.67 -0.90 -11.72
N HIS A 170 4.55 -1.83 -10.78
CA HIS A 170 3.47 -1.80 -9.79
C HIS A 170 3.46 -0.52 -8.96
N GLU A 171 4.60 -0.11 -8.42
CA GLU A 171 4.67 1.12 -7.64
C GLU A 171 4.46 2.39 -8.48
N VAL A 172 4.89 2.38 -9.74
CA VAL A 172 4.66 3.50 -10.66
C VAL A 172 3.20 3.56 -11.13
N THR A 173 2.44 2.45 -11.14
CA THR A 173 0.99 2.53 -11.39
C THR A 173 0.28 3.30 -10.28
N HIS A 174 0.71 3.15 -9.03
CA HIS A 174 0.17 3.97 -7.95
C HIS A 174 0.52 5.45 -8.13
N ALA A 175 1.74 5.78 -8.58
CA ALA A 175 2.06 7.16 -8.93
C ALA A 175 1.15 7.72 -10.04
N ALA A 176 0.76 6.88 -11.02
CA ALA A 176 -0.18 7.28 -12.07
C ALA A 176 -1.58 7.55 -11.53
N GLU A 177 -2.08 6.71 -10.64
CA GLU A 177 -3.39 6.86 -10.00
C GLU A 177 -3.48 8.15 -9.18
N PHE A 178 -2.53 8.37 -8.27
CA PHE A 178 -2.49 9.57 -7.44
C PHE A 178 -2.19 10.84 -8.25
N GLY A 179 -1.41 10.73 -9.33
CA GLY A 179 -1.19 11.84 -10.26
C GLY A 179 -2.44 12.22 -11.04
N ALA A 180 -3.24 11.23 -11.47
CA ALA A 180 -4.52 11.43 -12.14
C ALA A 180 -5.63 11.91 -11.19
N ALA A 181 -5.55 11.52 -9.91
CA ALA A 181 -6.52 11.85 -8.86
C ALA A 181 -5.84 12.60 -7.70
N PRO A 182 -5.49 13.89 -7.83
CA PRO A 182 -4.85 14.65 -6.75
C PRO A 182 -5.65 14.68 -5.44
N TRP A 183 -6.97 14.49 -5.51
CA TRP A 183 -7.89 14.41 -4.37
C TRP A 183 -7.81 13.08 -3.60
N LEU A 184 -7.20 12.04 -4.18
CA LEU A 184 -7.24 10.68 -3.64
C LEU A 184 -6.47 10.56 -2.32
N ALA A 185 -5.34 11.26 -2.18
CA ALA A 185 -4.56 11.28 -0.94
C ALA A 185 -5.40 11.83 0.22
N ASP A 186 -5.98 13.02 0.05
CA ASP A 186 -6.84 13.66 1.06
C ASP A 186 -8.06 12.79 1.40
N HIS A 187 -8.68 12.18 0.38
CA HIS A 187 -9.81 11.27 0.58
C HIS A 187 -9.46 10.07 1.46
N LEU A 188 -8.32 9.42 1.20
CA LEU A 188 -7.85 8.27 2.00
C LEU A 188 -7.48 8.69 3.42
N GLU A 189 -6.84 9.85 3.57
CA GLU A 189 -6.47 10.43 4.86
C GLU A 189 -7.72 10.72 5.72
N ASP A 190 -8.71 11.41 5.16
CA ASP A 190 -9.97 11.73 5.84
C ASP A 190 -10.69 10.47 6.35
N GLN A 191 -10.76 9.41 5.53
CA GLN A 191 -11.37 8.15 5.94
C GLN A 191 -10.59 7.45 7.05
N LEU A 192 -9.26 7.47 6.95
CA LEU A 192 -8.39 6.88 7.95
C LEU A 192 -8.47 7.63 9.28
N GLU A 193 -8.39 8.96 9.26
CA GLU A 193 -8.53 9.80 10.46
C GLU A 193 -9.90 9.63 11.11
N ALA A 194 -10.98 9.62 10.32
CA ALA A 194 -12.34 9.39 10.84
C ALA A 194 -12.48 8.02 11.51
N GLY A 195 -11.83 6.98 10.93
CA GLY A 195 -11.80 5.65 11.52
C GLY A 195 -11.01 5.60 12.83
N VAL A 196 -9.82 6.20 12.86
CA VAL A 196 -8.95 6.24 14.03
C VAL A 196 -9.55 7.08 15.16
N ALA A 197 -10.14 8.24 14.84
CA ALA A 197 -10.81 9.08 15.81
C ALA A 197 -12.00 8.37 16.46
N ALA A 198 -12.81 7.65 15.70
CA ALA A 198 -13.91 6.86 16.24
C ALA A 198 -13.42 5.74 17.17
N LEU A 199 -12.33 5.05 16.79
CA LEU A 199 -11.70 4.04 17.66
C LEU A 199 -11.20 4.65 18.99
N ALA A 200 -10.68 5.87 18.96
CA ALA A 200 -10.24 6.59 20.16
C ALA A 200 -11.42 6.91 21.09
N ASP A 201 -12.62 7.11 20.54
CA ASP A 201 -13.87 7.31 21.32
C ASP A 201 -14.54 5.97 21.74
N GLY A 202 -13.91 4.83 21.44
CA GLY A 202 -14.45 3.50 21.73
C GLY A 202 -15.56 3.06 20.76
N GLU A 203 -15.72 3.75 19.64
CA GLU A 203 -16.67 3.44 18.59
C GLU A 203 -15.98 2.78 17.40
N VAL A 204 -16.64 1.85 16.72
CA VAL A 204 -16.18 1.29 15.44
C VAL A 204 -16.98 1.92 14.32
N ARG A 205 -16.40 2.90 13.66
CA ARG A 205 -17.00 3.56 12.49
C ARG A 205 -16.84 2.66 11.26
N ARG A 206 -17.70 1.66 11.15
CA ARG A 206 -17.64 0.66 10.07
C ARG A 206 -17.74 1.28 8.67
N GLU A 207 -18.38 2.43 8.55
CA GLU A 207 -18.54 3.15 7.29
C GLU A 207 -17.21 3.69 6.77
N ALA A 208 -16.45 4.43 7.59
CA ALA A 208 -15.14 4.94 7.19
C ALA A 208 -14.19 3.83 6.75
N PHE A 209 -14.16 2.71 7.47
CA PHE A 209 -13.35 1.55 7.07
C PHE A 209 -13.87 0.88 5.80
N ARG A 210 -15.18 0.91 5.54
CA ARG A 210 -15.74 0.38 4.29
C ARG A 210 -15.38 1.27 3.11
N GLU A 211 -15.49 2.58 3.24
CA GLU A 211 -15.10 3.54 2.19
C GLU A 211 -13.63 3.47 1.89
N LEU A 212 -12.77 3.43 2.90
CA LEU A 212 -11.34 3.17 2.73
C LEU A 212 -11.09 1.85 1.98
N HIS A 213 -11.81 0.78 2.35
CA HIS A 213 -11.69 -0.52 1.69
C HIS A 213 -12.10 -0.44 0.21
N VAL A 214 -13.17 0.25 -0.11
CA VAL A 214 -13.66 0.44 -1.49
C VAL A 214 -12.64 1.24 -2.32
N ALA A 215 -12.15 2.36 -1.79
CA ALA A 215 -11.12 3.16 -2.47
C ALA A 215 -9.85 2.35 -2.74
N MET A 216 -9.35 1.62 -1.74
CA MET A 216 -8.20 0.73 -1.92
C MET A 216 -8.47 -0.43 -2.88
N THR A 217 -9.71 -0.91 -2.99
CA THR A 217 -10.10 -1.92 -3.99
C THR A 217 -10.05 -1.34 -5.40
N ALA A 218 -10.44 -0.08 -5.58
CA ALA A 218 -10.31 0.61 -6.86
C ALA A 218 -8.83 0.81 -7.22
N VAL A 219 -8.01 1.32 -6.30
CA VAL A 219 -6.56 1.51 -6.49
C VAL A 219 -5.90 0.21 -6.92
N GLU A 220 -6.00 -0.84 -6.13
CA GLU A 220 -5.33 -2.11 -6.45
C GLU A 220 -5.89 -2.77 -7.73
N GLY A 221 -7.19 -2.61 -8.00
CA GLY A 221 -7.81 -3.17 -9.20
C GLY A 221 -7.41 -2.46 -10.47
N TYR A 222 -7.27 -1.15 -10.44
CA TYR A 222 -6.80 -0.37 -11.58
C TYR A 222 -5.31 -0.61 -11.85
N ALA A 223 -4.49 -0.70 -10.78
CA ALA A 223 -3.09 -1.08 -10.91
C ALA A 223 -2.93 -2.43 -11.63
N GLU A 224 -3.75 -3.43 -11.28
CA GLU A 224 -3.74 -4.73 -11.97
C GLU A 224 -4.11 -4.60 -13.47
N LEU A 225 -5.10 -3.76 -13.81
CA LEU A 225 -5.47 -3.48 -15.19
C LEU A 225 -4.31 -2.85 -15.97
N LEU A 226 -3.69 -1.78 -15.42
CA LEU A 226 -2.57 -1.12 -16.08
C LEU A 226 -1.36 -2.04 -16.26
N MET A 227 -1.09 -2.88 -15.27
CA MET A 227 -0.02 -3.89 -15.34
C MET A 227 -0.28 -4.91 -16.46
N ASP A 228 -1.53 -5.35 -16.65
CA ASP A 228 -1.90 -6.27 -17.73
C ASP A 228 -1.71 -5.64 -19.10
N GLU A 229 -2.13 -4.40 -19.27
CA GLU A 229 -1.96 -3.66 -20.53
C GLU A 229 -0.48 -3.34 -20.82
N ALA A 230 0.30 -2.95 -19.80
CA ALA A 230 1.70 -2.60 -19.97
C ALA A 230 2.58 -3.79 -20.36
N PHE A 231 2.32 -4.97 -19.83
CA PHE A 231 3.16 -6.14 -20.09
C PHE A 231 2.71 -7.07 -21.20
N ASP A 232 1.56 -6.85 -21.78
CA ASP A 232 1.03 -7.59 -22.96
C ASP A 232 1.31 -9.12 -22.91
N GLY A 233 1.12 -9.73 -21.75
CA GLY A 233 1.32 -11.17 -21.53
C GLY A 233 2.78 -11.61 -21.35
N GLU A 234 3.78 -10.74 -21.50
CA GLU A 234 5.20 -11.08 -21.30
C GLU A 234 5.48 -11.65 -19.89
N TYR A 235 4.71 -11.17 -18.90
CA TYR A 235 4.85 -11.56 -17.49
C TYR A 235 3.79 -12.53 -16.99
N ALA A 236 3.03 -13.18 -17.90
CA ALA A 236 1.93 -14.07 -17.51
C ALA A 236 2.36 -15.22 -16.58
N ASP A 237 3.56 -15.79 -16.78
CA ASP A 237 4.12 -16.82 -15.90
C ASP A 237 4.50 -16.28 -14.51
N LEU A 238 5.06 -15.07 -14.43
CA LEU A 238 5.36 -14.40 -13.17
C LEU A 238 4.07 -14.10 -12.40
N ARG A 239 3.05 -13.59 -13.09
CA ARG A 239 1.72 -13.37 -12.51
C ARG A 239 1.14 -14.66 -11.94
N ALA A 240 1.17 -15.76 -12.70
CA ALA A 240 0.69 -17.06 -12.22
C ALA A 240 1.43 -17.53 -10.95
N LYS A 241 2.75 -17.31 -10.86
CA LYS A 241 3.56 -17.60 -9.69
C LYS A 241 3.17 -16.73 -8.48
N LEU A 242 2.95 -15.42 -8.71
CA LEU A 242 2.50 -14.47 -7.67
C LEU A 242 1.12 -14.86 -7.13
N ASP A 243 0.17 -15.18 -8.00
CA ASP A 243 -1.16 -15.63 -7.63
C ASP A 243 -1.15 -16.95 -6.86
N ALA A 244 -0.30 -17.88 -7.25
CA ALA A 244 -0.09 -19.13 -6.51
C ALA A 244 0.47 -18.85 -5.10
N ARG A 245 1.42 -17.92 -4.97
CA ARG A 245 1.97 -17.48 -3.68
C ARG A 245 0.94 -16.76 -2.82
N ARG A 246 0.11 -15.90 -3.40
CA ARG A 246 -0.98 -15.21 -2.70
C ARG A 246 -2.01 -16.22 -2.13
N ARG A 247 -2.29 -17.31 -2.85
CA ARG A 247 -3.18 -18.40 -2.42
C ARG A 247 -2.55 -19.35 -1.40
N GLY A 248 -1.22 -19.43 -1.37
CA GLY A 248 -0.46 -20.28 -0.44
C GLY A 248 -0.27 -19.64 0.94
N GLY A 249 0.08 -20.45 1.93
CA GLY A 249 0.47 -20.00 3.26
C GLY A 249 0.21 -21.07 4.31
N SER A 250 1.03 -21.10 5.37
CA SER A 250 0.76 -21.96 6.52
C SER A 250 -0.45 -21.44 7.30
N PRO A 251 -1.17 -22.31 8.06
CA PRO A 251 -2.28 -21.87 8.90
C PRO A 251 -1.93 -20.72 9.85
N LEU A 252 -0.71 -20.73 10.40
CA LEU A 252 -0.21 -19.68 11.29
C LEU A 252 0.03 -18.36 10.53
N THR A 253 0.66 -18.43 9.36
CA THR A 253 0.88 -17.26 8.49
C THR A 253 -0.46 -16.66 8.06
N ASN A 254 -1.45 -17.48 7.74
CA ASN A 254 -2.79 -17.04 7.37
C ASN A 254 -3.53 -16.40 8.57
N LEU A 255 -3.33 -16.90 9.79
CA LEU A 255 -3.87 -16.29 10.99
C LEU A 255 -3.29 -14.89 11.23
N VAL A 256 -1.98 -14.74 11.10
CA VAL A 256 -1.30 -13.44 11.22
C VAL A 256 -1.74 -12.48 10.11
N LYS A 257 -1.78 -12.94 8.86
CA LYS A 257 -2.30 -12.15 7.72
C LYS A 257 -3.74 -11.68 7.98
N ARG A 258 -4.58 -12.56 8.54
CA ARG A 258 -5.97 -12.23 8.89
C ARG A 258 -6.04 -11.19 10.01
N ALA A 259 -5.23 -11.33 11.05
CA ALA A 259 -5.17 -10.39 12.17
C ALA A 259 -4.69 -8.99 11.73
N LEU A 260 -3.81 -8.92 10.71
CA LEU A 260 -3.29 -7.68 10.14
C LEU A 260 -4.13 -7.15 8.94
N GLY A 261 -5.29 -7.76 8.66
CA GLY A 261 -6.13 -7.35 7.53
C GLY A 261 -5.56 -7.68 6.14
N LEU A 262 -4.43 -8.37 6.04
CA LEU A 262 -3.77 -8.68 4.77
C LEU A 262 -4.54 -9.68 3.89
N GLN A 263 -5.57 -10.34 4.42
CA GLN A 263 -6.51 -11.13 3.60
C GLN A 263 -7.48 -10.24 2.81
N LEU A 264 -7.77 -9.05 3.33
CA LEU A 264 -8.56 -8.05 2.61
C LEU A 264 -7.90 -7.65 1.29
N LYS A 265 -6.57 -7.57 1.26
CA LYS A 265 -5.83 -7.28 0.02
C LYS A 265 -6.16 -8.24 -1.11
N ARG A 266 -6.29 -9.53 -0.86
CA ARG A 266 -6.63 -10.50 -1.92
C ARG A 266 -8.01 -10.26 -2.51
N GLU A 267 -9.02 -10.04 -1.66
CA GLU A 267 -10.38 -9.71 -2.12
C GLU A 267 -10.39 -8.39 -2.89
N GLN A 268 -9.63 -7.39 -2.44
CA GLN A 268 -9.45 -6.13 -3.16
C GLN A 268 -8.88 -6.35 -4.56
N TYR A 269 -7.80 -7.12 -4.71
CA TYR A 269 -7.22 -7.44 -6.01
C TYR A 269 -8.21 -8.17 -6.93
N GLU A 270 -8.80 -9.26 -6.47
CA GLU A 270 -9.71 -10.09 -7.29
C GLU A 270 -10.98 -9.31 -7.69
N ARG A 271 -11.57 -8.57 -6.75
CA ARG A 271 -12.82 -7.83 -6.94
C ARG A 271 -12.59 -6.56 -7.77
N GLY A 272 -11.56 -5.78 -7.44
CA GLY A 272 -11.18 -4.58 -8.18
C GLY A 272 -10.81 -4.90 -9.62
N ARG A 273 -10.01 -5.95 -9.83
CA ARG A 273 -9.65 -6.42 -11.16
C ARG A 273 -10.88 -6.78 -11.99
N ALA A 274 -11.80 -7.59 -11.45
CA ALA A 274 -13.01 -7.98 -12.17
C ALA A 274 -13.89 -6.77 -12.55
N PHE A 275 -13.96 -5.76 -11.68
CA PHE A 275 -14.61 -4.50 -11.95
C PHE A 275 -13.97 -3.79 -13.14
N PHE A 276 -12.67 -3.54 -13.10
CA PHE A 276 -11.97 -2.80 -14.14
C PHE A 276 -11.85 -3.56 -15.45
N GLU A 277 -11.67 -4.88 -15.45
CA GLU A 277 -11.72 -5.70 -16.67
C GLU A 277 -13.08 -5.54 -17.38
N THR A 278 -14.18 -5.52 -16.62
CA THR A 278 -15.52 -5.34 -17.18
C THR A 278 -15.69 -3.94 -17.77
N VAL A 279 -15.26 -2.89 -17.03
CA VAL A 279 -15.34 -1.50 -17.49
C VAL A 279 -14.48 -1.29 -18.73
N ALA A 280 -13.24 -1.77 -18.73
CA ALA A 280 -12.33 -1.66 -19.87
C ALA A 280 -12.82 -2.42 -21.10
N ALA A 281 -13.43 -3.59 -20.93
CA ALA A 281 -14.03 -4.34 -22.03
C ALA A 281 -15.20 -3.58 -22.70
N GLU A 282 -15.96 -2.78 -21.96
CA GLU A 282 -17.12 -2.04 -22.48
C GLU A 282 -16.78 -0.62 -22.96
N ARG A 283 -15.78 0.04 -22.37
CA ARG A 283 -15.47 1.47 -22.59
C ARG A 283 -13.99 1.77 -22.87
N GLY A 284 -13.17 0.75 -22.95
CA GLY A 284 -11.72 0.90 -23.09
C GLY A 284 -11.04 1.40 -21.80
N LEU A 285 -9.73 1.51 -21.85
CA LEU A 285 -8.93 1.96 -20.73
C LEU A 285 -9.24 3.40 -20.30
N ALA A 286 -9.47 4.29 -21.27
CA ALA A 286 -9.90 5.67 -21.00
C ALA A 286 -11.23 5.74 -20.23
N GLY A 287 -12.16 4.82 -20.50
CA GLY A 287 -13.40 4.69 -19.73
C GLY A 287 -13.17 4.20 -18.29
N ALA A 288 -12.20 3.30 -18.11
CA ALA A 288 -11.79 2.83 -16.79
C ALA A 288 -11.09 3.93 -15.97
N SER A 289 -10.25 4.74 -16.62
CA SER A 289 -9.51 5.86 -16.00
C SER A 289 -10.41 6.95 -15.44
N ARG A 290 -11.68 7.04 -15.88
CA ARG A 290 -12.63 8.04 -15.37
C ARG A 290 -12.91 7.93 -13.88
N VAL A 291 -12.60 6.83 -13.27
CA VAL A 291 -12.70 6.68 -11.80
C VAL A 291 -11.85 7.71 -11.05
N TRP A 292 -10.83 8.26 -11.71
CA TRP A 292 -9.88 9.21 -11.13
C TRP A 292 -10.24 10.69 -11.40
N ASP A 293 -11.24 10.96 -12.26
CA ASP A 293 -11.64 12.33 -12.62
C ASP A 293 -12.25 13.10 -11.44
N ASP A 294 -13.02 12.41 -10.57
CA ASP A 294 -13.73 13.02 -9.46
C ASP A 294 -13.94 12.02 -8.31
N PRO A 295 -13.90 12.44 -7.03
CA PRO A 295 -14.23 11.57 -5.88
C PRO A 295 -15.61 10.90 -6.01
N GLU A 296 -16.58 11.56 -6.63
CA GLU A 296 -17.92 11.00 -6.87
C GLU A 296 -17.91 9.84 -7.88
N TYR A 297 -16.85 9.70 -8.67
CA TYR A 297 -16.70 8.60 -9.62
C TYR A 297 -16.07 7.36 -9.00
N LEU A 298 -15.60 7.40 -7.74
CA LEU A 298 -15.27 6.16 -7.05
C LEU A 298 -16.48 5.21 -7.08
N PRO A 299 -16.26 3.91 -7.35
CA PRO A 299 -17.33 2.94 -7.27
C PRO A 299 -17.81 2.80 -5.83
N THR A 300 -19.08 2.61 -5.62
CA THR A 300 -19.62 2.15 -4.35
C THR A 300 -19.29 0.67 -4.13
N ASP A 301 -19.42 0.20 -2.89
CA ASP A 301 -19.21 -1.22 -2.57
C ASP A 301 -20.11 -2.15 -3.42
N ALA A 302 -21.35 -1.75 -3.69
CA ALA A 302 -22.27 -2.49 -4.54
C ALA A 302 -21.89 -2.44 -6.04
N GLU A 303 -21.33 -1.34 -6.49
CA GLU A 303 -20.92 -1.18 -7.90
C GLU A 303 -19.65 -1.95 -8.22
N LEU A 304 -18.77 -2.19 -7.26
CA LEU A 304 -17.63 -3.09 -7.45
C LEU A 304 -18.08 -4.51 -7.87
N ASP A 305 -19.25 -4.96 -7.42
CA ASP A 305 -19.85 -6.24 -7.82
C ASP A 305 -20.80 -6.12 -9.02
N ALA A 306 -21.14 -4.88 -9.42
CA ALA A 306 -22.04 -4.57 -10.52
C ALA A 306 -21.47 -3.44 -11.40
N PRO A 307 -20.37 -3.67 -12.15
CA PRO A 307 -19.65 -2.62 -12.90
C PRO A 307 -20.52 -1.83 -13.87
N ARG A 308 -21.56 -2.47 -14.43
CA ARG A 308 -22.51 -1.79 -15.33
C ARG A 308 -23.38 -0.75 -14.65
N ALA A 309 -23.64 -0.90 -13.32
CA ALA A 309 -24.35 0.11 -12.57
C ALA A 309 -23.49 1.38 -12.41
N TRP A 310 -22.19 1.20 -12.15
CA TRP A 310 -21.21 2.29 -12.13
C TRP A 310 -21.15 3.00 -13.49
N LEU A 311 -21.03 2.24 -14.59
CA LEU A 311 -21.01 2.79 -15.96
C LEU A 311 -22.26 3.63 -16.27
N ALA A 312 -23.45 3.19 -15.86
CA ALA A 312 -24.69 3.95 -16.03
C ALA A 312 -24.63 5.27 -15.25
N ARG A 313 -24.27 5.23 -13.96
CA ARG A 313 -24.18 6.41 -13.09
C ARG A 313 -23.20 7.45 -13.63
N VAL A 314 -21.99 7.04 -13.98
CA VAL A 314 -20.92 7.96 -14.46
C VAL A 314 -21.24 8.52 -15.85
N THR A 315 -22.01 7.80 -16.68
CA THR A 315 -22.43 8.30 -18.00
C THR A 315 -23.55 9.35 -17.87
N ASP A 316 -24.49 9.14 -16.96
CA ASP A 316 -25.60 10.08 -16.72
C ASP A 316 -25.10 11.40 -16.14
N SER A 317 -24.14 11.35 -15.22
CA SER A 317 -23.52 12.56 -14.61
C SER A 317 -22.77 13.42 -15.65
N ALA A 318 -22.17 12.82 -16.67
CA ALA A 318 -21.50 13.57 -17.75
C ALA A 318 -22.46 14.27 -18.71
N GLY A 319 -23.73 13.85 -18.75
CA GLY A 319 -24.79 14.51 -19.55
C GLY A 319 -25.33 15.77 -18.89
N GLU A 320 -25.35 15.85 -17.57
CA GLU A 320 -25.87 16.99 -16.82
C GLU A 320 -24.92 18.19 -16.75
N THR A 321 -23.60 17.95 -16.89
CA THR A 321 -22.59 19.04 -16.89
C THR A 321 -22.41 19.72 -18.26
N ALA A 322 -23.06 19.22 -19.31
CA ALA A 322 -22.93 19.73 -20.70
C ALA A 322 -24.12 20.60 -21.16
N GLU A 323 -25.10 20.90 -20.28
CA GLU A 323 -26.17 21.88 -20.48
C GLU A 323 -25.90 23.16 -19.69
#